data_ed73738e07bcb5254eb795d0117780de
#
_entry.id   ed73738e07bcb5254eb795d0117780de
#
_cell.length_a   1.000
_cell.length_b   1.000
_cell.length_c   1.000
_cell.angle_alpha   90.00
_cell.angle_beta   90.00
_cell.angle_gamma   90.00
#
_symmetry.space_group_name_H-M   'P 1'
#
loop_
_entity.id
_entity.type
_entity.pdbx_description
1 polymer ?
#
loop_
_entity_poly.entity_id
_entity_poly.type
_entity_poly.pdbx_seq_one_letter_code
_entity_poly.pdbx_strand_id
1 'polypeptide(L)'
;MKRALQNIALCLFAGLLAGMPPALASDASVKSLRQNPVSGVEQDTSHYRQELDVGATLPRDFVQQPPLVPHASSNYPVTLKFNKCLDCHSWGRAQATQSPKISITHFRDAQGRELSTVSPGRYFCMQCHVTQSDAKPLVENIFQRVPGLN
;
A
#
# COMPACT_ATOMS: atom_id res chain seq x y z
N MET A 1 -57.63 25.10 24.34
CA MET A 1 -56.89 25.76 23.28
C MET A 1 -55.42 25.31 23.14
N LYS A 2 -54.60 25.20 24.21
CA LYS A 2 -53.15 24.79 24.08
C LYS A 2 -52.94 23.38 23.50
N ARG A 3 -53.76 22.39 23.85
CA ARG A 3 -53.66 21.00 23.32
C ARG A 3 -54.01 20.90 21.84
N ALA A 4 -54.94 21.71 21.34
CA ALA A 4 -55.30 21.72 19.92
C ALA A 4 -54.19 22.27 19.05
N LEU A 5 -53.52 23.36 19.53
CA LEU A 5 -52.37 23.97 18.85
C LEU A 5 -51.15 23.02 18.84
N GLN A 6 -50.91 22.25 19.91
CA GLN A 6 -49.84 21.25 19.94
C GLN A 6 -50.07 20.12 18.95
N ASN A 7 -51.30 19.64 18.81
CA ASN A 7 -51.60 18.56 17.87
C ASN A 7 -51.49 19.01 16.40
N ILE A 8 -51.89 20.28 16.11
CA ILE A 8 -51.77 20.82 14.76
C ILE A 8 -50.28 21.02 14.40
N ALA A 9 -49.45 21.49 15.33
CA ALA A 9 -47.99 21.61 15.09
C ALA A 9 -47.33 20.26 14.89
N LEU A 10 -47.72 19.21 15.60
CA LEU A 10 -47.18 17.86 15.46
C LEU A 10 -47.58 17.22 14.09
N CYS A 11 -48.83 17.43 13.63
CA CYS A 11 -49.27 16.97 12.33
C CYS A 11 -48.57 17.69 11.15
N LEU A 12 -48.31 18.99 11.28
CA LEU A 12 -47.59 19.77 10.28
C LEU A 12 -46.11 19.33 10.18
N PHE A 13 -45.48 19.03 11.32
CA PHE A 13 -44.09 18.54 11.33
C PHE A 13 -43.96 17.13 10.76
N ALA A 14 -44.90 16.24 11.04
CA ALA A 14 -44.95 14.90 10.49
C ALA A 14 -45.19 14.92 8.96
N GLY A 15 -46.03 15.83 8.45
CA GLY A 15 -46.27 16.01 7.04
C GLY A 15 -45.06 16.52 6.23
N LEU A 16 -44.21 17.34 6.85
CA LEU A 16 -42.99 17.83 6.21
C LEU A 16 -41.93 16.71 6.04
N LEU A 17 -41.86 15.77 6.96
CA LEU A 17 -40.94 14.64 6.89
C LEU A 17 -41.35 13.58 5.87
N ALA A 18 -42.64 13.42 5.64
CA ALA A 18 -43.18 12.45 4.68
C ALA A 18 -43.01 12.84 3.19
N GLY A 19 -42.70 14.11 2.93
CA GLY A 19 -42.56 14.64 1.58
C GLY A 19 -41.13 14.68 1.02
N MET A 20 -40.12 14.26 1.79
CA MET A 20 -38.76 14.17 1.24
C MET A 20 -38.60 12.93 0.37
N PRO A 21 -38.36 13.10 -0.93
CA PRO A 21 -38.04 11.96 -1.77
C PRO A 21 -36.75 11.31 -1.25
N PRO A 22 -36.65 9.96 -1.24
CA PRO A 22 -35.40 9.31 -0.92
C PRO A 22 -34.34 9.81 -1.89
N ALA A 23 -33.25 10.34 -1.37
CA ALA A 23 -32.09 10.67 -2.17
C ALA A 23 -31.51 9.36 -2.72
N LEU A 24 -31.94 8.97 -3.92
CA LEU A 24 -31.33 7.85 -4.63
C LEU A 24 -29.96 8.31 -5.07
N ALA A 25 -28.94 7.93 -4.34
CA ALA A 25 -27.57 8.03 -4.82
C ALA A 25 -27.47 7.19 -6.09
N SER A 26 -27.32 7.84 -7.23
CA SER A 26 -27.12 7.15 -8.50
C SER A 26 -25.66 6.68 -8.55
N ASP A 27 -25.44 5.40 -8.31
CA ASP A 27 -24.12 4.76 -8.45
C ASP A 27 -23.55 4.79 -9.88
N ALA A 28 -24.38 5.17 -10.86
CA ALA A 28 -24.04 5.08 -12.27
C ALA A 28 -22.99 6.09 -12.74
N SER A 29 -22.65 7.11 -11.92
CA SER A 29 -21.73 8.18 -12.33
C SER A 29 -20.30 8.00 -11.80
N VAL A 30 -20.09 7.19 -10.75
CA VAL A 30 -18.77 6.99 -10.14
C VAL A 30 -18.07 5.82 -10.80
N LYS A 31 -16.98 6.12 -11.49
CA LYS A 31 -16.12 5.10 -12.12
C LYS A 31 -14.77 5.08 -11.44
N SER A 32 -14.18 3.89 -11.30
CA SER A 32 -12.79 3.74 -10.88
C SER A 32 -11.83 4.30 -11.95
N LEU A 33 -10.57 4.52 -11.61
CA LEU A 33 -9.54 4.89 -12.60
C LEU A 33 -9.39 3.84 -13.72
N ARG A 34 -9.86 2.63 -13.51
CA ARG A 34 -9.92 1.55 -14.50
C ARG A 34 -11.16 1.62 -15.40
N GLN A 35 -11.94 2.70 -15.33
CA GLN A 35 -13.15 2.94 -16.13
C GLN A 35 -14.35 2.04 -15.79
N ASN A 36 -14.30 1.26 -14.73
CA ASN A 36 -15.39 0.41 -14.29
C ASN A 36 -16.22 1.07 -13.19
N PRO A 37 -17.53 0.76 -13.10
CA PRO A 37 -18.35 1.21 -11.98
C PRO A 37 -17.75 0.76 -10.64
N VAL A 38 -17.74 1.64 -9.62
CA VAL A 38 -17.21 1.32 -8.29
C VAL A 38 -18.05 0.24 -7.60
N SER A 39 -19.35 0.20 -7.90
CA SER A 39 -20.30 -0.81 -7.42
C SER A 39 -20.28 -2.13 -8.22
N GLY A 40 -19.39 -2.24 -9.21
CA GLY A 40 -19.27 -3.44 -10.04
C GLY A 40 -18.72 -4.64 -9.28
N VAL A 41 -18.87 -5.81 -9.89
CA VAL A 41 -18.28 -7.06 -9.41
C VAL A 41 -16.78 -6.88 -9.20
N GLU A 42 -16.26 -7.42 -8.11
CA GLU A 42 -14.84 -7.44 -7.83
C GLU A 42 -14.06 -7.95 -9.05
N GLN A 43 -13.14 -7.14 -9.52
CA GLN A 43 -12.39 -7.46 -10.74
C GLN A 43 -11.36 -8.54 -10.42
N ASP A 44 -11.17 -9.45 -11.35
CA ASP A 44 -10.04 -10.37 -11.31
C ASP A 44 -8.73 -9.55 -11.36
N THR A 45 -8.06 -9.50 -10.20
CA THR A 45 -6.78 -8.82 -10.03
C THR A 45 -5.60 -9.79 -10.05
N SER A 46 -5.82 -11.04 -10.42
CA SER A 46 -4.79 -12.08 -10.38
C SER A 46 -3.55 -11.69 -11.21
N HIS A 47 -3.76 -11.11 -12.38
CA HIS A 47 -2.69 -10.64 -13.26
C HIS A 47 -1.94 -9.40 -12.75
N TYR A 48 -2.51 -8.64 -11.79
CA TYR A 48 -1.80 -7.51 -11.17
C TYR A 48 -0.88 -7.93 -10.02
N ARG A 49 -0.87 -9.22 -9.66
CA ARG A 49 -0.05 -9.77 -8.58
C ARG A 49 1.15 -10.57 -9.09
N GLN A 50 1.35 -10.62 -10.39
CA GLN A 50 2.53 -11.30 -10.92
C GLN A 50 3.77 -10.49 -10.59
N GLU A 51 4.57 -11.05 -9.71
CA GLU A 51 5.88 -10.48 -9.36
C GLU A 51 6.86 -10.83 -10.45
N LEU A 52 7.66 -9.86 -10.87
CA LEU A 52 8.72 -10.04 -11.83
C LEU A 52 10.00 -10.46 -11.13
N ASP A 53 10.69 -11.44 -11.71
CA ASP A 53 12.08 -11.73 -11.39
C ASP A 53 12.96 -11.10 -12.47
N VAL A 54 13.54 -9.95 -12.14
CA VAL A 54 14.34 -9.15 -13.08
C VAL A 54 15.80 -9.61 -13.11
N GLY A 55 16.22 -10.38 -12.08
CA GLY A 55 17.57 -10.95 -11.98
C GLY A 55 18.72 -9.94 -11.86
N ALA A 56 18.43 -8.63 -11.85
CA ALA A 56 19.41 -7.56 -11.78
C ALA A 56 18.96 -6.45 -10.81
N THR A 57 19.93 -5.75 -10.23
CA THR A 57 19.65 -4.60 -9.37
C THR A 57 18.94 -3.49 -10.15
N LEU A 58 17.84 -3.01 -9.60
CA LEU A 58 17.07 -1.92 -10.17
C LEU A 58 17.63 -0.57 -9.74
N PRO A 59 17.68 0.42 -10.64
CA PRO A 59 18.15 1.76 -10.30
C PRO A 59 17.19 2.46 -9.35
N ARG A 60 17.72 3.39 -8.55
CA ARG A 60 16.91 4.26 -7.69
C ARG A 60 16.54 5.55 -8.42
N ASP A 61 15.39 6.10 -8.07
CA ASP A 61 14.91 7.35 -8.63
C ASP A 61 15.32 8.56 -7.77
N PHE A 62 15.63 8.33 -6.47
CA PHE A 62 16.12 9.34 -5.54
C PHE A 62 17.06 8.73 -4.47
N VAL A 63 17.92 9.57 -3.86
CA VAL A 63 19.03 9.14 -3.02
C VAL A 63 18.63 8.22 -1.87
N GLN A 64 17.53 8.54 -1.17
CA GLN A 64 17.09 7.80 0.01
C GLN A 64 16.04 6.72 -0.31
N GLN A 65 15.79 6.46 -1.57
CA GLN A 65 14.87 5.39 -1.96
C GLN A 65 15.39 4.04 -1.46
N PRO A 66 14.56 3.28 -0.74
CA PRO A 66 14.87 1.88 -0.45
C PRO A 66 15.09 1.12 -1.76
N PRO A 67 16.14 0.31 -1.90
CA PRO A 67 16.32 -0.51 -3.09
C PRO A 67 15.09 -1.34 -3.40
N LEU A 68 14.70 -1.38 -4.66
CA LEU A 68 13.61 -2.24 -5.13
C LEU A 68 14.05 -3.70 -5.09
N VAL A 69 13.10 -4.60 -4.84
CA VAL A 69 13.35 -6.04 -4.82
C VAL A 69 13.36 -6.56 -6.26
N PRO A 70 14.48 -7.11 -6.76
CA PRO A 70 14.59 -7.55 -8.15
C PRO A 70 14.07 -8.96 -8.41
N HIS A 71 13.63 -9.66 -7.38
CA HIS A 71 13.11 -11.03 -7.46
C HIS A 71 11.71 -11.12 -6.84
N ALA A 72 10.99 -12.19 -7.18
CA ALA A 72 9.70 -12.47 -6.54
C ALA A 72 9.87 -12.69 -5.03
N SER A 73 8.91 -12.26 -4.24
CA SER A 73 8.92 -12.33 -2.77
C SER A 73 7.71 -13.03 -2.17
N SER A 74 6.76 -13.46 -2.96
CA SER A 74 5.52 -14.12 -2.52
C SER A 74 5.76 -15.34 -1.62
N ASN A 75 6.90 -16.03 -1.78
CA ASN A 75 7.31 -17.17 -0.97
C ASN A 75 8.27 -16.82 0.17
N TYR A 76 8.42 -15.54 0.51
CA TYR A 76 9.35 -15.05 1.54
C TYR A 76 8.57 -14.49 2.73
N PRO A 77 8.04 -15.34 3.62
CA PRO A 77 7.23 -14.87 4.74
C PRO A 77 8.08 -14.08 5.75
N VAL A 78 7.49 -12.98 6.23
CA VAL A 78 8.00 -12.21 7.37
C VAL A 78 6.92 -12.21 8.44
N THR A 79 7.24 -12.79 9.58
CA THR A 79 6.36 -12.88 10.75
C THR A 79 7.04 -12.27 11.97
N LEU A 80 6.37 -12.17 13.09
CA LEU A 80 6.97 -11.68 14.33
C LEU A 80 8.16 -12.53 14.82
N LYS A 81 8.21 -13.80 14.43
CA LYS A 81 9.24 -14.76 14.89
C LYS A 81 10.21 -15.19 13.79
N PHE A 82 9.92 -14.87 12.55
CA PHE A 82 10.71 -15.33 11.42
C PHE A 82 10.68 -14.31 10.28
N ASN A 83 11.86 -14.07 9.71
CA ASN A 83 12.03 -13.16 8.58
C ASN A 83 12.88 -13.84 7.50
N LYS A 84 12.23 -14.32 6.45
CA LYS A 84 12.87 -15.07 5.36
C LYS A 84 13.90 -14.23 4.59
N CYS A 85 13.73 -12.92 4.52
CA CYS A 85 14.69 -12.02 3.85
C CYS A 85 16.08 -12.11 4.52
N LEU A 86 16.12 -12.24 5.85
CA LEU A 86 17.37 -12.32 6.62
C LEU A 86 18.15 -13.62 6.42
N ASP A 87 17.51 -14.69 5.91
CA ASP A 87 18.20 -15.94 5.57
C ASP A 87 19.27 -15.73 4.48
N CYS A 88 19.07 -14.73 3.61
CA CYS A 88 20.02 -14.37 2.56
C CYS A 88 20.70 -13.02 2.83
N HIS A 89 19.94 -12.01 3.27
CA HIS A 89 20.41 -10.63 3.35
C HIS A 89 21.05 -10.22 4.68
N SER A 90 21.04 -11.09 5.70
CA SER A 90 21.76 -10.80 6.96
C SER A 90 23.27 -10.78 6.77
N TRP A 91 23.97 -10.09 7.63
CA TRP A 91 25.43 -9.94 7.59
C TRP A 91 26.17 -11.29 7.63
N GLY A 92 25.66 -12.26 8.38
CA GLY A 92 26.24 -13.59 8.48
C GLY A 92 25.96 -14.50 7.28
N ARG A 93 24.98 -14.17 6.44
CA ARG A 93 24.54 -15.04 5.34
C ARG A 93 24.83 -14.47 3.95
N ALA A 94 24.85 -13.15 3.84
CA ALA A 94 24.91 -12.44 2.56
C ALA A 94 26.07 -12.87 1.65
N GLN A 95 27.25 -13.14 2.23
CA GLN A 95 28.40 -13.61 1.47
C GLN A 95 28.18 -15.01 0.88
N ALA A 96 27.65 -15.93 1.67
CA ALA A 96 27.41 -17.31 1.23
C ALA A 96 26.28 -17.40 0.18
N THR A 97 25.30 -16.50 0.26
CA THR A 97 24.15 -16.44 -0.65
C THR A 97 24.36 -15.48 -1.83
N GLN A 98 25.49 -14.77 -1.85
CA GLN A 98 25.81 -13.72 -2.83
C GLN A 98 24.76 -12.61 -2.88
N SER A 99 24.06 -12.39 -1.78
CA SER A 99 23.02 -11.36 -1.66
C SER A 99 23.59 -10.05 -1.10
N PRO A 100 23.03 -8.89 -1.47
CA PRO A 100 23.40 -7.63 -0.83
C PRO A 100 23.10 -7.68 0.67
N LYS A 101 24.06 -7.25 1.50
CA LYS A 101 23.84 -7.11 2.95
C LYS A 101 22.91 -5.96 3.26
N ILE A 102 22.06 -6.13 4.27
CA ILE A 102 21.31 -5.01 4.85
C ILE A 102 22.28 -3.94 5.38
N SER A 103 21.96 -2.67 5.15
CA SER A 103 22.80 -1.55 5.59
C SER A 103 22.77 -1.38 7.12
N ILE A 104 23.82 -0.76 7.67
CA ILE A 104 23.92 -0.47 9.10
C ILE A 104 22.77 0.42 9.60
N THR A 105 22.12 1.18 8.74
CA THR A 105 20.97 2.00 9.11
C THR A 105 19.77 1.19 9.58
N HIS A 106 19.70 -0.11 9.23
CA HIS A 106 18.67 -1.02 9.72
C HIS A 106 18.88 -1.45 11.19
N PHE A 107 20.05 -1.16 11.75
CA PHE A 107 20.41 -1.44 13.13
C PHE A 107 20.37 -0.18 14.00
N ARG A 108 19.63 0.84 13.61
CA ARG A 108 19.41 2.06 14.39
C ARG A 108 17.94 2.23 14.71
N ASP A 109 17.68 2.62 15.95
CA ASP A 109 16.32 2.97 16.38
C ASP A 109 15.92 4.39 15.92
N ALA A 110 14.71 4.80 16.28
CA ALA A 110 14.19 6.13 15.94
C ALA A 110 14.98 7.29 16.59
N GLN A 111 15.73 7.02 17.64
CA GLN A 111 16.61 7.98 18.33
C GLN A 111 18.05 7.94 17.79
N GLY A 112 18.31 7.11 16.75
CA GLY A 112 19.63 6.94 16.15
C GLY A 112 20.61 6.06 16.94
N ARG A 113 20.16 5.40 18.02
CA ARG A 113 21.01 4.50 18.82
C ARG A 113 21.25 3.20 18.06
N GLU A 114 22.46 2.68 18.13
CA GLU A 114 22.83 1.43 17.50
C GLU A 114 22.30 0.24 18.30
N LEU A 115 21.78 -0.75 17.57
CA LEU A 115 21.22 -1.99 18.11
C LEU A 115 22.03 -3.18 17.61
N SER A 116 22.06 -4.25 18.40
CA SER A 116 22.70 -5.53 18.01
C SER A 116 21.88 -6.34 17.01
N THR A 117 20.58 -6.00 16.85
CA THR A 117 19.64 -6.67 15.95
C THR A 117 18.96 -5.64 15.05
N VAL A 118 18.28 -6.12 14.01
CA VAL A 118 17.48 -5.24 13.14
C VAL A 118 16.44 -4.49 13.97
N SER A 119 16.38 -3.17 13.79
CA SER A 119 15.42 -2.31 14.47
C SER A 119 13.98 -2.78 14.22
N PRO A 120 13.11 -2.79 15.24
CA PRO A 120 11.70 -3.17 15.06
C PRO A 120 10.99 -2.41 13.96
N GLY A 121 11.27 -1.12 13.82
CA GLY A 121 10.69 -0.28 12.75
C GLY A 121 11.21 -0.58 11.34
N ARG A 122 12.18 -1.49 11.19
CA ARG A 122 12.77 -1.93 9.91
C ARG A 122 12.71 -3.43 9.69
N TYR A 123 11.99 -4.13 10.56
CA TYR A 123 11.93 -5.59 10.53
C TYR A 123 11.04 -6.13 9.41
N PHE A 124 9.95 -5.44 9.10
CA PHE A 124 9.03 -5.81 8.02
C PHE A 124 9.50 -5.20 6.70
N CYS A 125 10.44 -5.87 6.06
CA CYS A 125 11.19 -5.40 4.90
C CYS A 125 10.29 -4.89 3.77
N MET A 126 9.20 -5.61 3.48
CA MET A 126 8.27 -5.31 2.39
C MET A 126 7.44 -4.03 2.58
N GLN A 127 7.50 -3.39 3.75
CA GLN A 127 6.90 -2.06 3.94
C GLN A 127 7.68 -0.95 3.23
N CYS A 128 8.95 -1.18 2.95
CA CYS A 128 9.82 -0.22 2.28
C CYS A 128 10.44 -0.77 0.99
N HIS A 129 10.75 -2.07 0.95
CA HIS A 129 11.30 -2.74 -0.22
C HIS A 129 10.19 -3.46 -0.96
N VAL A 130 9.90 -3.04 -2.20
CA VAL A 130 8.80 -3.57 -2.99
C VAL A 130 9.30 -4.33 -4.21
N THR A 131 8.61 -5.41 -4.53
CA THR A 131 8.81 -6.16 -5.77
C THR A 131 8.25 -5.41 -6.96
N GLN A 132 8.69 -5.79 -8.15
CA GLN A 132 8.15 -5.28 -9.39
C GLN A 132 7.02 -6.16 -9.89
N SER A 133 6.13 -5.59 -10.66
CA SER A 133 5.01 -6.27 -11.30
C SER A 133 4.90 -5.80 -12.75
N ASP A 134 4.38 -6.64 -13.61
CA ASP A 134 4.04 -6.31 -14.98
C ASP A 134 2.72 -5.53 -15.12
N ALA A 135 2.10 -5.20 -14.01
CA ALA A 135 0.85 -4.44 -13.98
C ALA A 135 0.99 -3.10 -14.72
N LYS A 136 0.09 -2.88 -15.68
CA LYS A 136 0.03 -1.59 -16.39
C LYS A 136 -0.38 -0.48 -15.42
N PRO A 137 0.37 0.64 -15.35
CA PRO A 137 0.00 1.78 -14.52
C PRO A 137 -1.40 2.31 -14.88
N LEU A 138 -2.17 2.72 -13.87
CA LEU A 138 -3.49 3.33 -14.07
C LEU A 138 -3.39 4.74 -14.65
N VAL A 139 -2.30 5.43 -14.35
CA VAL A 139 -1.98 6.77 -14.82
C VAL A 139 -0.55 6.80 -15.32
N GLU A 140 -0.25 7.69 -16.25
CA GLU A 140 1.12 7.87 -16.74
C GLU A 140 2.03 8.36 -15.60
N ASN A 141 3.23 7.77 -15.49
CA ASN A 141 4.25 8.24 -14.57
C ASN A 141 5.07 9.36 -15.22
N ILE A 142 4.87 10.59 -14.78
CA ILE A 142 5.59 11.78 -15.24
C ILE A 142 6.78 12.14 -14.34
N PHE A 143 7.11 11.31 -13.35
CA PHE A 143 8.23 11.54 -12.46
C PHE A 143 9.57 11.53 -13.24
N GLN A 144 10.39 12.54 -12.98
CA GLN A 144 11.73 12.63 -13.56
C GLN A 144 12.76 12.21 -12.51
N ARG A 145 13.53 11.18 -12.86
CA ARG A 145 14.65 10.72 -12.02
C ARG A 145 15.72 11.79 -11.86
N VAL A 146 16.30 11.88 -10.67
CA VAL A 146 17.47 12.75 -10.45
C VAL A 146 18.65 12.25 -11.31
N PRO A 147 19.25 13.10 -12.14
CA PRO A 147 20.42 12.72 -12.95
C PRO A 147 21.60 12.25 -12.09
N GLY A 148 22.31 11.21 -12.53
CA GLY A 148 23.52 10.70 -11.88
C GLY A 148 23.28 9.73 -10.71
N LEU A 149 22.05 9.29 -10.45
CA LEU A 149 21.75 8.16 -9.57
C LEU A 149 21.84 6.85 -10.37
N ASN A 150 22.99 6.21 -10.37
CA ASN A 150 23.20 4.87 -10.92
C ASN A 150 23.45 3.87 -9.80
#